data_1407aab007f7d0e3925a7022429cef6d
#
_entry.id   1407aab007f7d0e3925a7022429cef6d
#
_cell.length_a   1.000
_cell.length_b   1.000
_cell.length_c   1.000
_cell.angle_alpha   90.00
_cell.angle_beta   90.00
_cell.angle_gamma   90.00
#
_symmetry.space_group_name_H-M   'P 1'
#
loop_
_entity.id
_entity.type
_entity.pdbx_description
1 polymer ?
#
loop_
_entity_poly.entity_id
_entity_poly.type
_entity_poly.pdbx_seq_one_letter_code
_entity_poly.pdbx_strand_id
1 'polypeptide(L)'
;LGQSFIIDNKAGATGTIGAAFVKRAPADGYTLFVSSLGPFVIAPHLYKNVQYDALKDFDPISVLVQAPNVLCVPANSPIHNVNDMLAALI
;
A
#
# COMPACT_ATOMS: atom_id res chain seq x y z
N LEU A 1 -13.32 6.19 21.64
CA LEU A 1 -12.90 4.84 22.03
C LEU A 1 -12.44 4.74 23.49
N GLY A 2 -12.50 5.83 24.27
CA GLY A 2 -12.11 5.84 25.67
C GLY A 2 -10.63 5.96 25.95
N GLN A 3 -9.79 5.88 24.92
CA GLN A 3 -8.34 6.06 25.00
C GLN A 3 -7.85 6.93 23.86
N SER A 4 -6.70 7.57 24.05
CA SER A 4 -6.11 8.42 23.02
C SER A 4 -5.40 7.57 21.99
N PHE A 5 -5.64 7.89 20.70
CA PHE A 5 -4.92 7.30 19.57
C PHE A 5 -4.06 8.39 18.92
N ILE A 6 -2.77 8.16 18.84
CA ILE A 6 -1.84 9.08 18.19
C ILE A 6 -1.60 8.59 16.77
N ILE A 7 -1.87 9.44 15.78
CA ILE A 7 -1.61 9.14 14.37
C ILE A 7 -0.22 9.66 14.04
N ASP A 8 0.65 8.73 13.59
CA ASP A 8 2.02 9.04 13.20
C ASP A 8 2.21 8.67 11.73
N ASN A 9 2.28 9.65 10.87
CA ASN A 9 2.43 9.45 9.43
C ASN A 9 3.91 9.26 9.07
N LYS A 10 4.27 8.06 8.64
CA LYS A 10 5.62 7.72 8.17
C LYS A 10 5.60 7.60 6.66
N ALA A 11 5.92 8.70 5.97
CA ALA A 11 5.90 8.77 4.51
C ALA A 11 7.20 8.23 3.90
N GLY A 12 7.11 7.74 2.67
CA GLY A 12 8.25 7.40 1.83
C GLY A 12 8.30 5.95 1.38
N ALA A 13 9.03 5.72 0.31
CA ALA A 13 9.33 4.40 -0.27
C ALA A 13 8.09 3.49 -0.41
N THR A 14 6.98 4.05 -0.90
CA THR A 14 5.70 3.34 -1.10
C THR A 14 5.15 2.73 0.19
N GLY A 15 5.42 3.35 1.35
CA GLY A 15 4.96 2.89 2.65
C GLY A 15 5.88 1.88 3.35
N THR A 16 7.00 1.52 2.74
CA THR A 16 7.93 0.54 3.35
C THR A 16 8.60 1.08 4.60
N ILE A 17 8.81 2.40 4.70
CA ILE A 17 9.38 3.03 5.89
C ILE A 17 8.43 2.83 7.08
N GLY A 18 7.14 3.06 6.88
CA GLY A 18 6.14 2.84 7.93
C GLY A 18 6.03 1.38 8.33
N ALA A 19 6.04 0.47 7.36
CA ALA A 19 5.98 -0.96 7.63
C ALA A 19 7.19 -1.44 8.43
N ALA A 20 8.39 -1.00 8.07
CA ALA A 20 9.60 -1.35 8.82
C ALA A 20 9.58 -0.80 10.23
N PHE A 21 9.05 0.41 10.42
CA PHE A 21 8.89 1.00 11.75
C PHE A 21 7.97 0.15 12.62
N VAL A 22 6.81 -0.25 12.10
CA VAL A 22 5.82 -1.05 12.85
C VAL A 22 6.37 -2.44 13.16
N LYS A 23 7.10 -3.06 12.22
CA LYS A 23 7.75 -4.34 12.48
C LYS A 23 8.66 -4.30 13.71
N ARG A 24 9.40 -3.20 13.90
CA ARG A 24 10.32 -3.04 15.03
C ARG A 24 9.61 -2.66 16.33
N ALA A 25 8.35 -2.25 16.26
CA ALA A 25 7.58 -1.91 17.46
C ALA A 25 7.24 -3.15 18.27
N PRO A 26 7.03 -3.02 19.60
CA PRO A 26 6.60 -4.15 20.42
C PRO A 26 5.28 -4.73 19.94
N ALA A 27 5.17 -6.04 19.89
CA ALA A 27 3.97 -6.77 19.48
C ALA A 27 3.01 -6.93 20.66
N ASP A 28 2.57 -5.81 21.22
CA ASP A 28 1.75 -5.76 22.44
C ASP A 28 0.33 -5.25 22.19
N GLY A 29 -0.04 -5.04 20.92
CA GLY A 29 -1.38 -4.56 20.55
C GLY A 29 -1.55 -3.04 20.61
N TYR A 30 -0.52 -2.29 21.01
CA TYR A 30 -0.59 -0.83 21.12
C TYR A 30 -0.06 -0.11 19.89
N THR A 31 0.48 -0.83 18.90
CA THR A 31 0.93 -0.25 17.63
C THR A 31 0.15 -0.89 16.50
N LEU A 32 -0.62 -0.07 15.79
CA LEU A 32 -1.43 -0.49 14.65
C LEU A 32 -0.88 0.14 13.37
N PHE A 33 -0.97 -0.59 12.28
CA PHE A 33 -0.54 -0.13 10.97
C PHE A 33 -1.72 -0.09 10.01
N VAL A 34 -2.04 1.10 9.51
CA VAL A 34 -3.04 1.30 8.47
C VAL A 34 -2.32 1.62 7.17
N SER A 35 -2.54 0.83 6.15
CA SER A 35 -1.81 0.98 4.91
C SER A 35 -2.60 0.45 3.71
N SER A 36 -2.04 0.69 2.53
CA SER A 36 -2.57 0.22 1.25
C SER A 36 -1.84 -1.04 0.78
N LEU A 37 -2.10 -1.43 -0.47
CA LEU A 37 -1.43 -2.56 -1.13
C LEU A 37 0.08 -2.39 -1.27
N GLY A 38 0.56 -1.13 -1.36
CA GLY A 38 1.95 -0.85 -1.68
C GLY A 38 2.96 -1.63 -0.87
N PRO A 39 3.00 -1.44 0.46
CA PRO A 39 4.02 -2.10 1.28
C PRO A 39 3.84 -3.62 1.41
N PHE A 40 2.62 -4.13 1.25
CA PHE A 40 2.35 -5.55 1.50
C PHE A 40 2.44 -6.42 0.26
N VAL A 41 1.97 -5.93 -0.87
CA VAL A 41 1.84 -6.75 -2.08
C VAL A 41 2.82 -6.33 -3.17
N ILE A 42 3.07 -5.03 -3.32
CA ILE A 42 3.85 -4.50 -4.43
C ILE A 42 5.32 -4.36 -4.07
N ALA A 43 5.63 -3.70 -2.97
CA ALA A 43 7.01 -3.39 -2.59
C ALA A 43 7.92 -4.62 -2.42
N PRO A 44 7.47 -5.75 -1.85
CA PRO A 44 8.32 -6.94 -1.74
C PRO A 44 8.81 -7.47 -3.09
N HIS A 45 8.10 -7.19 -4.17
CA HIS A 45 8.46 -7.64 -5.51
C HIS A 45 9.23 -6.60 -6.32
N LEU A 46 9.13 -5.33 -5.96
CA LEU A 46 9.78 -4.24 -6.69
C LEU A 46 11.11 -3.79 -6.07
N TYR A 47 11.20 -3.79 -4.76
CA TYR A 47 12.40 -3.31 -4.05
C TYR A 47 13.25 -4.48 -3.58
N LYS A 48 14.57 -4.35 -3.76
CA LYS A 48 15.52 -5.40 -3.39
C LYS A 48 15.71 -5.54 -1.89
N ASN A 49 15.59 -4.45 -1.13
CA ASN A 49 15.93 -4.39 0.29
C ASN A 49 14.72 -4.01 1.12
N VAL A 50 13.69 -4.82 1.12
CA VAL A 50 12.55 -4.67 2.02
C VAL A 50 12.88 -5.29 3.37
N GLN A 51 12.81 -4.51 4.45
CA GLN A 51 13.27 -4.91 5.78
C GLN A 51 12.18 -5.61 6.62
N TYR A 52 11.20 -6.19 5.96
CA TYR A 52 10.12 -6.92 6.63
C TYR A 52 9.57 -8.01 5.73
N ASP A 53 8.90 -8.98 6.35
CA ASP A 53 8.15 -10.02 5.65
C ASP A 53 6.65 -9.71 5.83
N ALA A 54 5.96 -9.38 4.74
CA ALA A 54 4.55 -8.98 4.80
C ALA A 54 3.63 -10.07 5.34
N LEU A 55 4.01 -11.33 5.19
CA LEU A 55 3.20 -12.46 5.65
C LEU A 55 3.51 -12.88 7.10
N LYS A 56 4.76 -12.70 7.55
CA LYS A 56 5.22 -13.22 8.84
C LYS A 56 5.29 -12.16 9.94
N ASP A 57 5.55 -10.91 9.56
CA ASP A 57 5.85 -9.86 10.53
C ASP A 57 4.61 -9.09 11.00
N PHE A 58 3.45 -9.35 10.41
CA PHE A 58 2.22 -8.64 10.71
C PHE A 58 1.05 -9.60 10.87
N ASP A 59 0.17 -9.28 11.82
CA ASP A 59 -1.11 -9.96 12.00
C ASP A 59 -2.21 -9.11 11.38
N PRO A 60 -2.83 -9.54 10.26
CA PRO A 60 -3.94 -8.81 9.65
C PRO A 60 -5.15 -8.77 10.58
N ILE A 61 -5.77 -7.60 10.69
CA ILE A 61 -6.96 -7.43 11.52
C ILE A 61 -8.20 -7.32 10.64
N SER A 62 -8.21 -6.36 9.70
CA SER A 62 -9.39 -6.10 8.88
C SER A 62 -9.04 -5.27 7.66
N VAL A 63 -9.85 -5.41 6.62
CA VAL A 63 -9.88 -4.51 5.46
C VAL A 63 -10.82 -3.37 5.82
N LEU A 64 -10.31 -2.14 5.86
CA LEU A 64 -11.11 -0.97 6.22
C LEU A 64 -11.94 -0.45 5.06
N VAL A 65 -11.34 -0.37 3.86
CA VAL A 65 -11.97 0.13 2.65
C VAL A 65 -11.47 -0.63 1.45
N GLN A 66 -12.29 -0.67 0.40
CA GLN A 66 -11.88 -1.16 -0.92
C GLN A 66 -12.12 -0.03 -1.92
N ALA A 67 -11.09 0.28 -2.71
CA ALA A 67 -11.17 1.29 -3.75
C ALA A 67 -10.81 0.67 -5.10
N PRO A 68 -11.66 0.83 -6.14
CA PRO A 68 -11.32 0.33 -7.45
C PRO A 68 -10.20 1.15 -8.07
N ASN A 69 -9.37 0.49 -8.87
CA ASN A 69 -8.41 1.16 -9.72
C ASN A 69 -9.11 1.59 -11.01
N VAL A 70 -8.79 2.78 -11.48
CA VAL A 70 -9.36 3.34 -12.69
C VAL A 70 -8.23 3.64 -13.68
N LEU A 71 -8.37 3.13 -14.89
CA LEU A 71 -7.46 3.44 -15.98
C LEU A 71 -7.90 4.76 -16.62
N CYS A 72 -7.02 5.74 -16.61
CA CYS A 72 -7.32 7.07 -17.08
C CYS A 72 -6.40 7.48 -18.23
N VAL A 73 -6.95 8.25 -19.16
CA VAL A 73 -6.19 8.93 -20.21
C VAL A 73 -6.59 10.40 -20.24
N PRO A 74 -5.77 11.30 -20.81
CA PRO A 74 -6.18 12.69 -20.98
C PRO A 74 -7.46 12.80 -21.82
N ALA A 75 -8.29 13.79 -21.52
CA ALA A 75 -9.58 13.96 -22.19
C ALA A 75 -9.46 14.16 -23.72
N ASN A 76 -8.34 14.70 -24.18
CA ASN A 76 -8.05 14.92 -25.61
C ASN A 76 -7.32 13.73 -26.27
N SER A 77 -7.16 12.63 -25.57
CA SER A 77 -6.53 11.43 -26.12
C SER A 77 -7.45 10.75 -27.14
N PRO A 78 -6.91 10.15 -28.22
CA PRO A 78 -7.70 9.33 -29.14
C PRO A 78 -8.10 7.97 -28.57
N ILE A 79 -7.61 7.61 -27.37
CA ILE A 79 -7.90 6.35 -26.70
C ILE A 79 -9.23 6.49 -25.95
N HIS A 80 -10.24 5.71 -26.34
CA HIS A 80 -11.59 5.74 -25.76
C HIS A 80 -11.98 4.44 -25.05
N ASN A 81 -11.19 3.38 -25.22
CA ASN A 81 -11.45 2.08 -24.61
C ASN A 81 -10.14 1.28 -24.50
N VAL A 82 -10.21 0.10 -23.87
CA VAL A 82 -9.03 -0.77 -23.67
C VAL A 82 -8.45 -1.25 -25.01
N ASN A 83 -9.29 -1.54 -26.00
CA ASN A 83 -8.81 -1.99 -27.30
C ASN A 83 -7.99 -0.92 -28.00
N ASP A 84 -8.41 0.34 -27.94
CA ASP A 84 -7.64 1.47 -28.47
C ASP A 84 -6.27 1.57 -27.79
N MET A 85 -6.22 1.39 -26.48
CA MET A 85 -4.97 1.41 -25.71
C MET A 85 -4.04 0.27 -26.14
N LEU A 86 -4.56 -0.95 -26.28
CA LEU A 86 -3.78 -2.10 -26.70
C LEU A 86 -3.21 -1.91 -28.11
N ALA A 87 -4.00 -1.35 -29.01
CA ALA A 87 -3.54 -1.04 -30.36
C ALA A 87 -2.41 0.00 -30.37
N ALA A 88 -2.42 0.96 -29.46
CA ALA A 88 -1.37 1.97 -29.33
C ALA A 88 -0.08 1.42 -28.74
N LEU A 89 -0.14 0.33 -27.97
CA LEU A 89 1.03 -0.30 -27.33
C LEU A 89 1.79 -1.26 -28.23
N ILE A 90 1.23 -1.65 -29.34
CA ILE A 90 1.82 -2.62 -30.28
C ILE A 90 2.75 -1.93 -31.30
#